data_c21310f5cc7276d46af07318e737faa0
#
_entry.id   c21310f5cc7276d46af07318e737faa0
#
_cell.length_a   1.000
_cell.length_b   1.000
_cell.length_c   1.000
_cell.angle_alpha   90.00
_cell.angle_beta   90.00
_cell.angle_gamma   90.00
#
_symmetry.space_group_name_H-M   'P 1'
#
loop_
_entity.id
_entity.type
_entity.pdbx_description
1 polymer ?
#
loop_
_entity_poly.entity_id
_entity_poly.type
_entity_poly.pdbx_seq_one_letter_code
_entity_poly.pdbx_strand_id
1 'polypeptide(L)'
;HAVPDAGGLPPGAKALSVTSADGHVLKGVHVPPEKGKSSRILILGFGGNAWNGQDVAEYLHELFPAEDVIVFHYRGYPPSSGAPSAQALIADAPIVHDAAVELVRPDQVIAVGFSIGTGVAATLAGKRELDGLILVTPFDSLRAVAASMYPWLPIGPFFNHEIDALAPLRDAPVRVAVIAAEDDEIIPAERTDALREALPNLVFDRTIKDAGHNDIYARSDFQDAMHEALGAILKTRSS
;
A
#
# COMPACT_ATOMS: atom_id res chain seq x y z
N HIS A 1 -12.25 13.54 -6.03
CA HIS A 1 -11.38 14.57 -5.46
C HIS A 1 -10.17 14.73 -6.36
N ALA A 2 -9.76 15.99 -6.63
CA ALA A 2 -8.50 16.25 -7.34
C ALA A 2 -7.33 15.82 -6.44
N VAL A 3 -6.36 15.12 -7.02
CA VAL A 3 -5.10 14.80 -6.32
C VAL A 3 -4.28 16.09 -6.26
N PRO A 4 -3.81 16.51 -5.07
CA PRO A 4 -2.93 17.67 -4.98
C PRO A 4 -1.65 17.48 -5.80
N ASP A 5 -1.14 18.57 -6.37
CA ASP A 5 0.17 18.56 -7.01
C ASP A 5 1.25 18.28 -5.95
N ALA A 6 2.21 17.44 -6.32
CA ALA A 6 3.39 17.22 -5.49
C ALA A 6 4.23 18.51 -5.42
N GLY A 7 4.68 18.85 -4.22
CA GLY A 7 5.64 19.94 -4.01
C GLY A 7 7.03 19.64 -4.60
N GLY A 8 8.04 20.41 -4.18
CA GLY A 8 9.44 20.08 -4.48
C GLY A 8 9.86 18.77 -3.80
N LEU A 9 10.77 18.02 -4.43
CA LEU A 9 11.29 16.78 -3.85
C LEU A 9 11.96 17.03 -2.50
N PRO A 10 11.77 16.13 -1.51
CA PRO A 10 12.46 16.22 -0.23
C PRO A 10 13.99 16.11 -0.41
N PRO A 11 14.80 16.66 0.51
CA PRO A 11 16.25 16.60 0.43
C PRO A 11 16.76 15.15 0.30
N GLY A 12 17.60 14.92 -0.72
CA GLY A 12 18.17 13.60 -0.99
C GLY A 12 17.29 12.65 -1.79
N ALA A 13 16.01 12.96 -1.96
CA ALA A 13 15.10 12.17 -2.78
C ALA A 13 15.43 12.30 -4.29
N LYS A 14 15.06 11.26 -5.04
CA LYS A 14 15.27 11.17 -6.48
C LYS A 14 13.94 10.93 -7.19
N ALA A 15 13.69 11.69 -8.26
CA ALA A 15 12.57 11.41 -9.14
C ALA A 15 12.81 10.14 -9.95
N LEU A 16 11.77 9.31 -10.06
CA LEU A 16 11.76 8.09 -10.85
C LEU A 16 10.77 8.21 -12.01
N SER A 17 10.99 7.40 -13.03
CA SER A 17 10.09 7.31 -14.18
C SER A 17 10.15 5.92 -14.78
N VAL A 18 8.98 5.29 -14.96
CA VAL A 18 8.84 4.04 -15.71
C VAL A 18 7.72 4.16 -16.73
N THR A 19 7.74 3.32 -17.75
CA THR A 19 6.66 3.28 -18.75
C THR A 19 5.82 2.04 -18.52
N SER A 20 4.50 2.20 -18.40
CA SER A 20 3.56 1.10 -18.30
C SER A 20 3.49 0.28 -19.60
N ALA A 21 2.91 -0.92 -19.54
CA ALA A 21 2.82 -1.81 -20.68
C ALA A 21 2.07 -1.21 -21.89
N ASP A 22 1.16 -0.28 -21.65
CA ASP A 22 0.36 0.43 -22.66
C ASP A 22 0.88 1.85 -22.97
N GLY A 23 2.13 2.15 -22.55
CA GLY A 23 2.86 3.36 -22.95
C GLY A 23 2.66 4.60 -22.08
N HIS A 24 1.93 4.52 -20.97
CA HIS A 24 1.81 5.64 -20.04
C HIS A 24 3.07 5.81 -19.18
N VAL A 25 3.43 7.04 -18.88
CA VAL A 25 4.57 7.37 -18.03
C VAL A 25 4.11 7.46 -16.59
N LEU A 26 4.66 6.61 -15.74
CA LEU A 26 4.48 6.63 -14.30
C LEU A 26 5.66 7.33 -13.66
N LYS A 27 5.39 8.32 -12.84
CA LYS A 27 6.38 9.07 -12.07
C LYS A 27 6.39 8.58 -10.63
N GLY A 28 7.56 8.56 -10.03
CA GLY A 28 7.74 8.11 -8.66
C GLY A 28 8.84 8.86 -7.95
N VAL A 29 8.99 8.54 -6.68
CA VAL A 29 9.98 9.13 -5.78
C VAL A 29 10.71 8.01 -5.06
N HIS A 30 12.02 8.09 -5.03
CA HIS A 30 12.89 7.29 -4.19
C HIS A 30 13.47 8.18 -3.09
N VAL A 31 13.18 7.86 -1.84
CA VAL A 31 13.80 8.47 -0.67
C VAL A 31 14.78 7.44 -0.09
N PRO A 32 16.10 7.68 -0.19
CA PRO A 32 17.11 6.76 0.32
C PRO A 32 17.17 6.80 1.85
N PRO A 33 17.75 5.77 2.50
CA PRO A 33 17.96 5.78 3.94
C PRO A 33 18.70 7.03 4.41
N GLU A 34 18.40 7.48 5.63
CA GLU A 34 19.14 8.57 6.27
C GLU A 34 20.63 8.24 6.34
N LYS A 35 21.47 9.28 6.27
CA LYS A 35 22.91 9.12 6.29
C LYS A 35 23.39 8.30 7.49
N GLY A 36 24.11 7.23 7.20
CA GLY A 36 24.65 6.31 8.22
C GLY A 36 23.68 5.21 8.64
N LYS A 37 22.48 5.16 8.07
CA LYS A 37 21.50 4.08 8.22
C LYS A 37 21.40 3.31 6.90
N SER A 38 21.23 2.00 6.95
CA SER A 38 20.87 1.16 5.80
C SER A 38 20.52 -0.24 6.28
N SER A 39 19.28 -0.63 6.12
CA SER A 39 18.80 -1.98 6.47
C SER A 39 18.81 -2.94 5.28
N ARG A 40 19.04 -2.44 4.06
CA ARG A 40 18.87 -3.15 2.78
C ARG A 40 17.46 -3.68 2.55
N ILE A 41 16.48 -3.03 3.17
CA ILE A 41 15.06 -3.28 2.98
C ILE A 41 14.50 -2.19 2.06
N LEU A 42 13.68 -2.61 1.10
CA LEU A 42 12.86 -1.71 0.29
C LEU A 42 11.44 -1.68 0.85
N ILE A 43 10.98 -0.49 1.22
CA ILE A 43 9.57 -0.19 1.47
C ILE A 43 8.96 0.32 0.17
N LEU A 44 8.08 -0.48 -0.44
CA LEU A 44 7.35 -0.10 -1.64
C LEU A 44 5.94 0.35 -1.25
N GLY A 45 5.67 1.65 -1.33
CA GLY A 45 4.41 2.26 -0.88
C GLY A 45 3.34 2.34 -1.95
N PHE A 46 2.08 2.09 -1.55
CA PHE A 46 0.87 2.25 -2.35
C PHE A 46 -0.12 3.12 -1.58
N GLY A 47 -0.31 4.35 -2.02
CA GLY A 47 -1.13 5.35 -1.34
C GLY A 47 -2.62 5.05 -1.36
N GLY A 48 -3.36 5.78 -0.53
CA GLY A 48 -4.82 5.82 -0.55
C GLY A 48 -5.37 6.66 -1.71
N ASN A 49 -6.70 6.72 -1.80
CA ASN A 49 -7.36 7.54 -2.80
C ASN A 49 -7.04 9.03 -2.60
N ALA A 50 -6.72 9.73 -3.69
CA ALA A 50 -6.36 11.15 -3.72
C ALA A 50 -5.09 11.53 -2.91
N TRP A 51 -4.29 10.57 -2.48
CA TRP A 51 -3.01 10.81 -1.82
C TRP A 51 -1.88 10.75 -2.85
N ASN A 52 -1.14 11.83 -3.04
CA ASN A 52 -0.07 11.83 -4.04
C ASN A 52 1.12 10.98 -3.58
N GLY A 53 1.84 10.38 -4.55
CA GLY A 53 2.91 9.43 -4.25
C GLY A 53 4.11 10.06 -3.52
N GLN A 54 4.38 11.34 -3.69
CA GLN A 54 5.48 12.01 -3.00
C GLN A 54 5.20 12.15 -1.51
N ASP A 55 3.99 12.62 -1.13
CA ASP A 55 3.61 12.75 0.28
C ASP A 55 3.59 11.37 0.98
N VAL A 56 3.16 10.32 0.27
CA VAL A 56 3.25 8.94 0.77
C VAL A 56 4.69 8.51 0.99
N ALA A 57 5.61 8.86 0.07
CA ALA A 57 7.03 8.53 0.19
C ALA A 57 7.68 9.26 1.38
N GLU A 58 7.38 10.54 1.55
CA GLU A 58 7.86 11.34 2.69
C GLU A 58 7.36 10.75 4.00
N TYR A 59 6.07 10.47 4.09
CA TYR A 59 5.44 9.87 5.28
C TYR A 59 6.03 8.50 5.64
N LEU A 60 6.21 7.62 4.65
CA LEU A 60 6.84 6.32 4.88
C LEU A 60 8.31 6.44 5.28
N HIS A 61 9.03 7.42 4.75
CA HIS A 61 10.42 7.65 5.14
C HIS A 61 10.54 8.20 6.58
N GLU A 62 9.60 9.02 7.03
CA GLU A 62 9.53 9.45 8.44
C GLU A 62 9.32 8.27 9.38
N LEU A 63 8.49 7.29 8.99
CA LEU A 63 8.27 6.07 9.76
C LEU A 63 9.47 5.11 9.69
N PHE A 64 10.12 4.99 8.54
CA PHE A 64 11.14 4.01 8.25
C PHE A 64 12.43 4.66 7.72
N PRO A 65 13.13 5.44 8.55
CA PRO A 65 14.28 6.25 8.09
C PRO A 65 15.56 5.45 7.80
N ALA A 66 15.59 4.15 8.10
CA ALA A 66 16.70 3.26 7.79
C ALA A 66 16.52 2.47 6.50
N GLU A 67 15.36 2.53 5.89
CA GLU A 67 14.94 1.78 4.72
C GLU A 67 14.98 2.65 3.44
N ASP A 68 15.18 2.02 2.29
CA ASP A 68 14.88 2.64 1.01
C ASP A 68 13.35 2.71 0.84
N VAL A 69 12.81 3.88 0.57
CA VAL A 69 11.38 4.08 0.32
C VAL A 69 11.15 4.46 -1.14
N ILE A 70 10.32 3.71 -1.83
CA ILE A 70 9.90 4.02 -3.20
C ILE A 70 8.38 4.04 -3.29
N VAL A 71 7.85 5.11 -3.88
CA VAL A 71 6.42 5.26 -4.17
C VAL A 71 6.26 5.84 -5.56
N PHE A 72 5.34 5.28 -6.34
CA PHE A 72 4.93 5.84 -7.62
C PHE A 72 3.54 6.48 -7.50
N HIS A 73 3.37 7.63 -8.15
CA HIS A 73 2.04 8.20 -8.36
C HIS A 73 1.25 7.27 -9.26
N TYR A 74 0.03 6.97 -8.87
CA TYR A 74 -0.84 6.14 -9.71
C TYR A 74 -1.04 6.77 -11.09
N ARG A 75 -1.32 5.94 -12.06
CA ARG A 75 -1.72 6.38 -13.39
C ARG A 75 -2.85 7.42 -13.28
N GLY A 76 -2.70 8.56 -13.96
CA GLY A 76 -3.65 9.68 -13.89
C GLY A 76 -3.56 10.55 -12.63
N TYR A 77 -2.67 10.22 -11.69
CA TYR A 77 -2.33 11.11 -10.57
C TYR A 77 -1.11 11.94 -10.96
N PRO A 78 -1.21 13.28 -10.98
CA PRO A 78 -0.06 14.11 -11.34
C PRO A 78 1.18 13.79 -10.49
N PRO A 79 2.35 13.70 -11.09
CA PRO A 79 2.72 13.96 -12.50
C PRO A 79 2.67 12.71 -13.43
N SER A 80 2.08 11.57 -13.02
CA SER A 80 1.89 10.40 -13.88
C SER A 80 0.83 10.66 -14.95
N SER A 81 1.06 10.13 -16.17
CA SER A 81 0.12 10.26 -17.28
C SER A 81 -1.02 9.22 -17.24
N GLY A 82 -1.98 9.35 -18.15
CA GLY A 82 -3.10 8.42 -18.32
C GLY A 82 -4.31 8.74 -17.46
N ALA A 83 -5.16 7.74 -17.22
CA ALA A 83 -6.36 7.86 -16.38
C ALA A 83 -6.38 6.74 -15.33
N PRO A 84 -6.84 7.03 -14.09
CA PRO A 84 -6.89 6.04 -13.03
C PRO A 84 -8.03 5.04 -13.27
N SER A 85 -7.76 3.77 -13.03
CA SER A 85 -8.75 2.70 -12.93
C SER A 85 -8.20 1.57 -12.05
N ALA A 86 -9.07 0.75 -11.47
CA ALA A 86 -8.64 -0.40 -10.69
C ALA A 86 -7.73 -1.33 -11.51
N GLN A 87 -8.09 -1.59 -12.75
CA GLN A 87 -7.28 -2.41 -13.67
C GLN A 87 -5.91 -1.81 -13.94
N ALA A 88 -5.83 -0.49 -14.12
CA ALA A 88 -4.57 0.21 -14.35
C ALA A 88 -3.65 0.12 -13.13
N LEU A 89 -4.17 0.38 -11.93
CA LEU A 89 -3.41 0.29 -10.68
C LEU A 89 -2.82 -1.11 -10.49
N ILE A 90 -3.64 -2.15 -10.70
CA ILE A 90 -3.23 -3.55 -10.60
C ILE A 90 -2.22 -3.96 -11.66
N ALA A 91 -2.35 -3.42 -12.88
CA ALA A 91 -1.44 -3.72 -13.99
C ALA A 91 -0.08 -3.04 -13.82
N ASP A 92 -0.05 -1.85 -13.24
CA ASP A 92 1.15 -1.05 -13.05
C ASP A 92 1.99 -1.53 -11.86
N ALA A 93 1.38 -2.13 -10.83
CA ALA A 93 2.07 -2.54 -9.61
C ALA A 93 3.29 -3.46 -9.84
N PRO A 94 3.23 -4.50 -10.68
CA PRO A 94 4.42 -5.31 -10.99
C PRO A 94 5.53 -4.51 -11.70
N ILE A 95 5.17 -3.55 -12.55
CA ILE A 95 6.14 -2.74 -13.31
C ILE A 95 6.92 -1.81 -12.37
N VAL A 96 6.22 -1.15 -11.45
CA VAL A 96 6.87 -0.28 -10.46
C VAL A 96 7.70 -1.09 -9.46
N HIS A 97 7.24 -2.30 -9.09
CA HIS A 97 8.00 -3.23 -8.26
C HIS A 97 9.32 -3.61 -8.92
N ASP A 98 9.28 -4.08 -10.16
CA ASP A 98 10.46 -4.56 -10.88
C ASP A 98 11.49 -3.43 -11.05
N ALA A 99 11.03 -2.22 -11.38
CA ALA A 99 11.89 -1.05 -11.49
C ALA A 99 12.52 -0.65 -10.13
N ALA A 100 11.76 -0.74 -9.04
CA ALA A 100 12.24 -0.43 -7.70
C ALA A 100 13.29 -1.44 -7.24
N VAL A 101 13.05 -2.74 -7.45
CA VAL A 101 14.00 -3.81 -7.12
C VAL A 101 15.28 -3.71 -7.95
N GLU A 102 15.17 -3.42 -9.25
CA GLU A 102 16.34 -3.22 -10.12
C GLU A 102 17.21 -2.04 -9.65
N LEU A 103 16.57 -0.95 -9.23
CA LEU A 103 17.25 0.26 -8.77
C LEU A 103 17.99 0.06 -7.45
N VAL A 104 17.32 -0.50 -6.45
CA VAL A 104 17.82 -0.60 -5.06
C VAL A 104 18.60 -1.88 -4.82
N ARG A 105 18.20 -2.99 -5.45
CA ARG A 105 18.72 -4.36 -5.21
C ARG A 105 18.69 -4.71 -3.73
N PRO A 106 17.51 -4.66 -3.11
CA PRO A 106 17.34 -4.90 -1.69
C PRO A 106 17.52 -6.37 -1.34
N ASP A 107 17.77 -6.67 -0.06
CA ASP A 107 17.74 -8.05 0.44
C ASP A 107 16.29 -8.48 0.76
N GLN A 108 15.42 -7.52 1.09
CA GLN A 108 14.00 -7.77 1.38
C GLN A 108 13.11 -6.67 0.80
N VAL A 109 11.90 -7.05 0.37
CA VAL A 109 10.89 -6.13 -0.15
C VAL A 109 9.63 -6.23 0.70
N ILE A 110 9.25 -5.12 1.30
CA ILE A 110 8.01 -4.97 2.07
C ILE A 110 7.09 -4.00 1.33
N ALA A 111 5.91 -4.46 0.92
CA ALA A 111 4.92 -3.57 0.35
C ALA A 111 4.01 -3.01 1.46
N VAL A 112 3.77 -1.69 1.42
CA VAL A 112 2.88 -0.99 2.35
C VAL A 112 1.73 -0.40 1.56
N GLY A 113 0.51 -0.80 1.88
CA GLY A 113 -0.71 -0.29 1.26
C GLY A 113 -1.59 0.47 2.24
N PHE A 114 -2.15 1.61 1.79
CA PHE A 114 -3.09 2.42 2.56
C PHE A 114 -4.44 2.45 1.85
N SER A 115 -5.53 2.07 2.53
CA SER A 115 -6.88 2.09 1.98
C SER A 115 -6.94 1.34 0.62
N ILE A 116 -7.28 2.00 -0.50
CA ILE A 116 -7.30 1.37 -1.84
C ILE A 116 -5.93 0.76 -2.21
N GLY A 117 -4.83 1.31 -1.72
CA GLY A 117 -3.48 0.79 -1.91
C GLY A 117 -3.26 -0.60 -1.29
N THR A 118 -4.08 -1.00 -0.30
CA THR A 118 -4.02 -2.34 0.29
C THR A 118 -4.36 -3.41 -0.73
N GLY A 119 -5.38 -3.17 -1.55
CA GLY A 119 -5.76 -4.07 -2.63
C GLY A 119 -4.71 -4.14 -3.75
N VAL A 120 -4.03 -3.02 -4.04
CA VAL A 120 -2.92 -3.00 -5.01
C VAL A 120 -1.74 -3.81 -4.48
N ALA A 121 -1.34 -3.60 -3.22
CA ALA A 121 -0.25 -4.33 -2.56
C ALA A 121 -0.57 -5.83 -2.46
N ALA A 122 -1.80 -6.20 -2.09
CA ALA A 122 -2.25 -7.58 -2.04
C ALA A 122 -2.18 -8.27 -3.41
N THR A 123 -2.64 -7.57 -4.46
CA THR A 123 -2.57 -8.09 -5.83
C THR A 123 -1.12 -8.24 -6.30
N LEU A 124 -0.22 -7.35 -5.90
CA LEU A 124 1.21 -7.47 -6.19
C LEU A 124 1.79 -8.73 -5.57
N ALA A 125 1.44 -9.07 -4.32
CA ALA A 125 1.92 -10.29 -3.66
C ALA A 125 1.53 -11.59 -4.37
N GLY A 126 0.42 -11.59 -5.11
CA GLY A 126 0.06 -12.70 -5.99
C GLY A 126 0.83 -12.77 -7.31
N LYS A 127 1.64 -11.76 -7.63
CA LYS A 127 2.37 -11.63 -8.91
C LYS A 127 3.89 -11.53 -8.75
N ARG A 128 4.37 -11.16 -7.56
CA ARG A 128 5.80 -10.98 -7.24
C ARG A 128 6.08 -11.50 -5.85
N GLU A 129 7.29 -11.98 -5.65
CA GLU A 129 7.76 -12.37 -4.33
C GLU A 129 7.96 -11.12 -3.47
N LEU A 130 7.34 -11.11 -2.31
CA LEU A 130 7.47 -10.10 -1.28
C LEU A 130 7.79 -10.78 0.04
N ASP A 131 8.66 -10.16 0.85
CA ASP A 131 8.96 -10.66 2.21
C ASP A 131 7.86 -10.33 3.21
N GLY A 132 7.10 -9.26 2.94
CA GLY A 132 5.95 -8.90 3.75
C GLY A 132 5.02 -7.87 3.15
N LEU A 133 3.83 -7.79 3.76
CA LEU A 133 2.81 -6.77 3.50
C LEU A 133 2.42 -6.07 4.80
N ILE A 134 2.32 -4.75 4.78
CA ILE A 134 1.65 -3.96 5.82
C ILE A 134 0.41 -3.33 5.17
N LEU A 135 -0.77 -3.72 5.64
CA LEU A 135 -2.05 -3.29 5.12
C LEU A 135 -2.74 -2.39 6.15
N VAL A 136 -2.91 -1.11 5.81
CA VAL A 136 -3.51 -0.09 6.69
C VAL A 136 -4.92 0.23 6.22
N THR A 137 -5.91 0.14 7.11
CA THR A 137 -7.35 0.28 6.83
C THR A 137 -7.78 -0.57 5.63
N PRO A 138 -7.47 -1.90 5.64
CA PRO A 138 -7.69 -2.77 4.50
C PRO A 138 -9.14 -3.26 4.39
N PHE A 139 -9.47 -3.76 3.21
CA PHE A 139 -10.75 -4.40 2.90
C PHE A 139 -10.51 -5.73 2.16
N ASP A 140 -11.51 -6.62 2.19
CA ASP A 140 -11.52 -7.89 1.45
C ASP A 140 -11.71 -7.66 -0.06
N SER A 141 -12.72 -6.87 -0.45
CA SER A 141 -12.96 -6.48 -1.84
C SER A 141 -13.63 -5.10 -1.94
N LEU A 142 -13.23 -4.34 -2.96
CA LEU A 142 -13.80 -2.99 -3.20
C LEU A 142 -15.30 -3.07 -3.52
N ARG A 143 -15.72 -4.14 -4.18
CA ARG A 143 -17.12 -4.43 -4.46
C ARG A 143 -17.92 -4.66 -3.18
N ALA A 144 -17.37 -5.41 -2.22
CA ALA A 144 -18.03 -5.67 -0.94
C ALA A 144 -18.15 -4.37 -0.11
N VAL A 145 -17.12 -3.52 -0.10
CA VAL A 145 -17.19 -2.18 0.50
C VAL A 145 -18.32 -1.37 -0.10
N ALA A 146 -18.39 -1.29 -1.44
CA ALA A 146 -19.46 -0.55 -2.12
C ALA A 146 -20.85 -1.13 -1.82
N ALA A 147 -20.99 -2.45 -1.73
CA ALA A 147 -22.24 -3.11 -1.38
C ALA A 147 -22.68 -2.83 0.07
N SER A 148 -21.74 -2.79 1.01
CA SER A 148 -22.03 -2.42 2.40
C SER A 148 -22.47 -0.97 2.56
N MET A 149 -21.84 -0.05 1.83
CA MET A 149 -22.17 1.38 1.88
C MET A 149 -23.50 1.73 1.15
N TYR A 150 -23.84 0.98 0.10
CA TYR A 150 -25.01 1.24 -0.76
C TYR A 150 -25.85 -0.04 -0.97
N PRO A 151 -26.43 -0.63 0.09
CA PRO A 151 -27.12 -1.93 0.00
C PRO A 151 -28.38 -1.91 -0.88
N TRP A 152 -28.93 -0.71 -1.18
CA TRP A 152 -30.07 -0.52 -2.04
C TRP A 152 -29.72 -0.39 -3.54
N LEU A 153 -28.42 -0.29 -3.88
CA LEU A 153 -27.94 -0.16 -5.25
C LEU A 153 -27.50 -1.55 -5.77
N PRO A 154 -28.01 -2.02 -6.94
CA PRO A 154 -27.53 -3.28 -7.53
C PRO A 154 -26.13 -3.10 -8.13
N ILE A 155 -25.11 -3.16 -7.28
CA ILE A 155 -23.70 -2.88 -7.62
C ILE A 155 -23.15 -3.96 -8.56
N GLY A 156 -23.60 -5.23 -8.41
CA GLY A 156 -23.02 -6.38 -9.08
C GLY A 156 -22.78 -6.27 -10.58
N PRO A 157 -23.83 -6.01 -11.42
CA PRO A 157 -23.70 -6.00 -12.87
C PRO A 157 -22.95 -4.79 -13.44
N PHE A 158 -22.88 -3.68 -12.68
CA PHE A 158 -22.37 -2.40 -13.14
C PHE A 158 -21.02 -2.00 -12.52
N PHE A 159 -20.49 -2.82 -11.60
CA PHE A 159 -19.24 -2.51 -10.92
C PHE A 159 -18.06 -3.09 -11.70
N ASN A 160 -17.52 -2.29 -12.62
CA ASN A 160 -16.38 -2.67 -13.46
C ASN A 160 -15.01 -2.44 -12.79
N HIS A 161 -14.98 -2.04 -11.51
CA HIS A 161 -13.78 -1.66 -10.80
C HIS A 161 -13.54 -2.60 -9.61
N GLU A 162 -13.32 -3.89 -9.88
CA GLU A 162 -13.02 -4.86 -8.84
C GLU A 162 -11.55 -4.78 -8.42
N ILE A 163 -11.32 -4.57 -7.13
CA ILE A 163 -10.05 -4.88 -6.46
C ILE A 163 -10.38 -5.90 -5.38
N ASP A 164 -10.03 -7.15 -5.63
CA ASP A 164 -10.10 -8.24 -4.66
C ASP A 164 -8.74 -8.33 -3.96
N ALA A 165 -8.69 -7.91 -2.70
CA ALA A 165 -7.48 -7.97 -1.90
C ALA A 165 -7.27 -9.37 -1.31
N LEU A 166 -8.33 -10.15 -1.15
CA LEU A 166 -8.28 -11.44 -0.50
C LEU A 166 -7.82 -12.57 -1.42
N ALA A 167 -8.35 -12.66 -2.65
CA ALA A 167 -8.06 -13.76 -3.55
C ALA A 167 -6.55 -13.95 -3.80
N PRO A 168 -5.74 -12.89 -4.05
CA PRO A 168 -4.31 -13.06 -4.24
C PRO A 168 -3.55 -13.54 -3.00
N LEU A 169 -4.08 -13.28 -1.79
CA LEU A 169 -3.40 -13.59 -0.53
C LEU A 169 -3.69 -14.99 0.01
N ARG A 170 -4.73 -15.65 -0.47
CA ARG A 170 -5.10 -17.01 0.00
C ARG A 170 -3.97 -18.02 -0.17
N ASP A 171 -3.26 -17.95 -1.28
CA ASP A 171 -2.20 -18.89 -1.64
C ASP A 171 -0.80 -18.26 -1.60
N ALA A 172 -0.70 -16.96 -1.30
CA ALA A 172 0.58 -16.27 -1.22
C ALA A 172 1.28 -16.58 0.11
N PRO A 173 2.56 -17.00 0.08
CA PRO A 173 3.32 -17.32 1.30
C PRO A 173 3.78 -16.07 2.06
N VAL A 174 3.35 -14.87 1.64
CA VAL A 174 3.76 -13.60 2.20
C VAL A 174 3.24 -13.40 3.63
N ARG A 175 4.06 -12.82 4.48
CA ARG A 175 3.69 -12.45 5.86
C ARG A 175 2.91 -11.14 5.83
N VAL A 176 1.75 -11.11 6.49
CA VAL A 176 0.84 -9.97 6.45
C VAL A 176 0.69 -9.37 7.83
N ALA A 177 0.81 -8.05 7.90
CA ALA A 177 0.43 -7.23 9.05
C ALA A 177 -0.81 -6.41 8.68
N VAL A 178 -1.81 -6.37 9.57
CA VAL A 178 -3.03 -5.59 9.41
C VAL A 178 -3.10 -4.53 10.49
N ILE A 179 -3.36 -3.29 10.11
CA ILE A 179 -3.63 -2.17 11.03
C ILE A 179 -4.94 -1.53 10.60
N ALA A 180 -5.92 -1.50 11.51
CA ALA A 180 -7.25 -0.96 11.25
C ALA A 180 -7.55 0.23 12.17
N ALA A 181 -8.52 1.06 11.77
CA ALA A 181 -9.09 2.10 12.59
C ALA A 181 -10.39 1.59 13.24
N GLU A 182 -10.61 1.87 14.54
CA GLU A 182 -11.81 1.39 15.25
C GLU A 182 -13.07 2.06 14.72
N ASP A 183 -13.01 3.38 14.49
CA ASP A 183 -14.12 4.21 14.03
C ASP A 183 -14.02 4.51 12.52
N ASP A 184 -13.59 3.52 11.72
CA ASP A 184 -13.45 3.70 10.27
C ASP A 184 -14.81 3.92 9.60
N GLU A 185 -15.05 5.16 9.16
CA GLU A 185 -16.28 5.60 8.53
C GLU A 185 -16.35 5.29 7.03
N ILE A 186 -15.26 4.79 6.43
CA ILE A 186 -15.14 4.49 5.00
C ILE A 186 -15.10 2.99 4.75
N ILE A 187 -14.29 2.25 5.50
CA ILE A 187 -14.18 0.79 5.39
C ILE A 187 -14.92 0.15 6.58
N PRO A 188 -16.12 -0.42 6.37
CA PRO A 188 -16.84 -1.09 7.44
C PRO A 188 -16.02 -2.20 8.09
N ALA A 189 -16.06 -2.31 9.41
CA ALA A 189 -15.24 -3.26 10.19
C ALA A 189 -15.36 -4.70 9.68
N GLU A 190 -16.57 -5.11 9.25
CA GLU A 190 -16.80 -6.45 8.71
C GLU A 190 -15.99 -6.75 7.43
N ARG A 191 -15.53 -5.72 6.69
CA ARG A 191 -14.67 -5.90 5.50
C ARG A 191 -13.23 -6.18 5.89
N THR A 192 -12.75 -5.52 6.93
CA THR A 192 -11.43 -5.80 7.50
C THR A 192 -11.42 -7.16 8.21
N ASP A 193 -12.48 -7.49 8.93
CA ASP A 193 -12.60 -8.77 9.64
C ASP A 193 -12.66 -9.96 8.67
N ALA A 194 -13.41 -9.85 7.58
CA ALA A 194 -13.42 -10.86 6.51
C ALA A 194 -12.03 -11.09 5.91
N LEU A 195 -11.22 -10.03 5.76
CA LEU A 195 -9.83 -10.16 5.33
C LEU A 195 -8.98 -10.88 6.39
N ARG A 196 -9.06 -10.47 7.66
CA ARG A 196 -8.32 -11.07 8.80
C ARG A 196 -8.53 -12.56 8.91
N GLU A 197 -9.81 -12.99 8.89
CA GLU A 197 -10.20 -14.40 9.03
C GLU A 197 -9.66 -15.29 7.91
N ALA A 198 -9.46 -14.71 6.73
CA ALA A 198 -9.06 -15.46 5.55
C ALA A 198 -7.55 -15.43 5.27
N LEU A 199 -6.76 -14.62 6.01
CA LEU A 199 -5.32 -14.52 5.81
C LEU A 199 -4.57 -15.71 6.45
N PRO A 200 -3.85 -16.54 5.66
CA PRO A 200 -3.15 -17.72 6.20
C PRO A 200 -1.90 -17.36 7.01
N ASN A 201 -1.28 -16.21 6.73
CA ASN A 201 0.00 -15.78 7.31
C ASN A 201 -0.11 -14.40 7.98
N LEU A 202 -1.19 -14.14 8.72
CA LEU A 202 -1.34 -12.94 9.53
C LEU A 202 -0.37 -13.01 10.70
N VAL A 203 0.67 -12.15 10.71
CA VAL A 203 1.75 -12.14 11.72
C VAL A 203 1.65 -10.99 12.71
N PHE A 204 0.84 -9.98 12.38
CA PHE A 204 0.55 -8.83 13.24
C PHE A 204 -0.85 -8.31 12.92
N ASP A 205 -1.60 -7.98 13.96
CA ASP A 205 -2.94 -7.40 13.83
C ASP A 205 -3.17 -6.39 14.94
N ARG A 206 -3.58 -5.18 14.56
CA ARG A 206 -3.90 -4.13 15.52
C ARG A 206 -5.03 -3.24 15.02
N THR A 207 -6.00 -2.98 15.89
CA THR A 207 -6.99 -1.92 15.70
C THR A 207 -6.61 -0.73 16.58
N ILE A 208 -6.48 0.45 15.96
CA ILE A 208 -6.18 1.71 16.65
C ILE A 208 -7.50 2.27 17.18
N LYS A 209 -7.57 2.41 18.50
CA LYS A 209 -8.78 2.85 19.20
C LYS A 209 -9.08 4.32 18.94
N ASP A 210 -10.37 4.68 18.91
CA ASP A 210 -10.84 6.04 18.69
C ASP A 210 -10.21 6.71 17.45
N ALA A 211 -9.89 5.93 16.41
CA ALA A 211 -9.30 6.39 15.16
C ALA A 211 -10.29 6.20 14.00
N GLY A 212 -10.49 7.25 13.20
CA GLY A 212 -11.20 7.21 11.93
C GLY A 212 -10.27 6.91 10.76
N HIS A 213 -10.86 6.73 9.57
CA HIS A 213 -10.11 6.36 8.36
C HIS A 213 -8.99 7.33 8.00
N ASN A 214 -9.22 8.62 8.16
CA ASN A 214 -8.30 9.66 7.70
C ASN A 214 -7.43 10.26 8.81
N ASP A 215 -7.79 10.12 10.07
CA ASP A 215 -7.03 10.68 11.18
C ASP A 215 -6.03 9.70 11.80
N ILE A 216 -6.17 8.41 11.52
CA ILE A 216 -5.27 7.35 12.00
C ILE A 216 -3.79 7.68 11.75
N TYR A 217 -3.47 8.29 10.63
CA TYR A 217 -2.08 8.54 10.18
C TYR A 217 -1.31 9.53 11.06
N ALA A 218 -1.99 10.42 11.77
CA ALA A 218 -1.38 11.43 12.64
C ALA A 218 -1.16 10.93 14.09
N ARG A 219 -1.55 9.70 14.40
CA ARG A 219 -1.55 9.15 15.76
C ARG A 219 -0.24 8.46 16.10
N SER A 220 0.26 8.67 17.30
CA SER A 220 1.50 8.02 17.77
C SER A 220 1.34 6.50 17.94
N ASP A 221 0.18 6.05 18.44
CA ASP A 221 -0.11 4.62 18.58
C ASP A 221 -0.19 3.87 17.23
N PHE A 222 -0.57 4.58 16.16
CA PHE A 222 -0.48 4.06 14.80
C PHE A 222 0.99 3.97 14.33
N GLN A 223 1.81 4.99 14.60
CA GLN A 223 3.23 4.97 14.25
C GLN A 223 3.96 3.83 14.95
N ASP A 224 3.67 3.60 16.24
CA ASP A 224 4.18 2.46 16.99
C ASP A 224 3.73 1.13 16.36
N ALA A 225 2.46 1.02 15.96
CA ALA A 225 1.94 -0.16 15.29
C ALA A 225 2.64 -0.45 13.95
N MET A 226 3.00 0.57 13.16
CA MET A 226 3.74 0.42 11.92
C MET A 226 5.15 -0.16 12.17
N HIS A 227 5.86 0.34 13.19
CA HIS A 227 7.18 -0.20 13.58
C HIS A 227 7.09 -1.64 14.09
N GLU A 228 6.08 -1.94 14.92
CA GLU A 228 5.87 -3.30 15.43
C GLU A 228 5.48 -4.26 14.30
N ALA A 229 4.66 -3.81 13.33
CA ALA A 229 4.27 -4.58 12.14
C ALA A 229 5.50 -4.96 11.31
N LEU A 230 6.37 -4.00 10.99
CA LEU A 230 7.63 -4.27 10.29
C LEU A 230 8.49 -5.25 11.10
N GLY A 231 8.66 -5.02 12.39
CA GLY A 231 9.39 -5.93 13.29
C GLY A 231 8.81 -7.35 13.31
N ALA A 232 7.49 -7.51 13.29
CA ALA A 232 6.83 -8.82 13.23
C ALA A 232 7.06 -9.53 11.90
N ILE A 233 7.04 -8.80 10.79
CA ILE A 233 7.34 -9.33 9.46
C ILE A 233 8.79 -9.79 9.37
N LEU A 234 9.73 -9.01 9.90
CA LEU A 234 11.18 -9.30 9.82
C LEU A 234 11.66 -10.37 10.82
N LYS A 235 10.88 -10.64 11.88
CA LYS A 235 11.20 -11.70 12.82
C LYS A 235 11.28 -13.02 12.09
N THR A 236 12.47 -13.45 11.83
CA THR A 236 12.87 -14.62 11.07
C THR A 236 12.05 -15.86 11.40
N ARG A 237 11.77 -16.63 10.38
CA ARG A 237 11.76 -18.09 10.45
C ARG A 237 13.00 -18.56 11.25
N SER A 238 12.87 -18.66 12.57
CA SER A 238 13.78 -19.50 13.34
C SER A 238 13.48 -20.91 12.90
N SER A 239 14.37 -21.43 12.07
CA SER A 239 14.41 -22.80 11.56
C SER A 239 14.43 -23.78 12.73
#